data_fe3490cf3e0c160228d1b36453f46efc
#
_entry.id   fe3490cf3e0c160228d1b36453f46efc
#
_cell.length_a   1.000
_cell.length_b   1.000
_cell.length_c   1.000
_cell.angle_alpha   90.00
_cell.angle_beta   90.00
_cell.angle_gamma   90.00
#
_symmetry.space_group_name_H-M   'P 1'
#
loop_
_entity.id
_entity.type
_entity.pdbx_description
1 polymer ?
#
loop_
_entity_poly.entity_id
_entity_poly.type
_entity_poly.pdbx_seq_one_letter_code
_entity_poly.pdbx_strand_id
1 'polypeptide(L)'
;MVDVSLLQSLSYVAAAIGVCVAAVYYAMVLREQRRNMRLTLETRRIGLIDSIITRTINVEGMRNYFELMNYDWRDYGDFERKYGSDNDVDAAANRFAKWNSYNSLGMMLRKGMVEAEDLYDMGLFGVIFLWEKYKPIIEENRRRYNGKDYLRDLEYLAGEMMRVKMVRDPSYKMPETFIKYVPDK
;
A
#
# COMPACT_ATOMS: atom_id res chain seq x y z
N MET A 1 33.50 68.54 -10.86
CA MET A 1 32.23 68.31 -10.19
C MET A 1 31.69 66.98 -10.75
N VAL A 2 31.59 65.94 -9.91
CA VAL A 2 30.94 64.70 -10.34
C VAL A 2 29.45 64.98 -10.47
N ASP A 3 28.87 64.66 -11.65
CA ASP A 3 27.45 64.91 -11.92
C ASP A 3 26.61 63.94 -11.06
N VAL A 4 25.90 64.49 -10.06
CA VAL A 4 25.10 63.74 -9.09
C VAL A 4 23.99 62.94 -9.81
N SER A 5 23.46 63.44 -10.95
CA SER A 5 22.43 62.77 -11.73
C SER A 5 22.96 61.49 -12.39
N LEU A 6 24.21 61.49 -12.81
CA LEU A 6 24.89 60.37 -13.44
C LEU A 6 25.18 59.24 -12.41
N LEU A 7 25.58 59.59 -11.18
CA LEU A 7 25.75 58.67 -10.09
C LEU A 7 24.42 58.00 -9.67
N GLN A 8 23.34 58.78 -9.65
CA GLN A 8 22.03 58.29 -9.31
C GLN A 8 21.48 57.30 -10.35
N SER A 9 21.68 57.63 -11.65
CA SER A 9 21.29 56.73 -12.74
C SER A 9 22.06 55.42 -12.74
N LEU A 10 23.37 55.44 -12.46
CA LEU A 10 24.22 54.26 -12.31
C LEU A 10 23.77 53.37 -11.14
N SER A 11 23.39 53.97 -9.99
CA SER A 11 22.91 53.22 -8.86
C SER A 11 21.57 52.51 -9.14
N TYR A 12 20.64 53.12 -9.88
CA TYR A 12 19.39 52.47 -10.29
C TYR A 12 19.64 51.31 -11.25
N VAL A 13 20.55 51.46 -12.20
CA VAL A 13 20.92 50.35 -13.12
C VAL A 13 21.57 49.20 -12.37
N ALA A 14 22.49 49.51 -11.45
CA ALA A 14 23.11 48.47 -10.61
C ALA A 14 22.09 47.72 -9.72
N ALA A 15 21.15 48.46 -9.12
CA ALA A 15 20.06 47.87 -8.35
C ALA A 15 19.15 46.97 -9.21
N ALA A 16 18.79 47.42 -10.39
CA ALA A 16 17.97 46.63 -11.35
C ALA A 16 18.68 45.34 -11.77
N ILE A 17 19.98 45.42 -12.08
CA ILE A 17 20.79 44.22 -12.38
C ILE A 17 20.84 43.27 -11.18
N GLY A 18 21.05 43.81 -9.95
CA GLY A 18 21.06 43.04 -8.74
C GLY A 18 19.75 42.26 -8.51
N VAL A 19 18.61 42.92 -8.75
CA VAL A 19 17.28 42.24 -8.65
C VAL A 19 17.15 41.15 -9.70
N CYS A 20 17.56 41.39 -10.95
CA CYS A 20 17.50 40.37 -12.00
C CYS A 20 18.38 39.14 -11.65
N VAL A 21 19.60 39.36 -11.18
CA VAL A 21 20.53 38.31 -10.78
C VAL A 21 19.93 37.52 -9.60
N ALA A 22 19.37 38.20 -8.59
CA ALA A 22 18.71 37.57 -7.48
C ALA A 22 17.50 36.73 -7.92
N ALA A 23 16.67 37.23 -8.83
CA ALA A 23 15.52 36.49 -9.37
C ALA A 23 15.95 35.21 -10.09
N VAL A 24 16.99 35.27 -10.93
CA VAL A 24 17.55 34.09 -11.61
C VAL A 24 18.11 33.11 -10.61
N TYR A 25 18.88 33.58 -9.61
CA TYR A 25 19.40 32.73 -8.54
C TYR A 25 18.28 31.99 -7.77
N TYR A 26 17.25 32.70 -7.33
CA TYR A 26 16.11 32.09 -6.65
C TYR A 26 15.37 31.10 -7.51
N ALA A 27 15.20 31.38 -8.80
CA ALA A 27 14.59 30.41 -9.74
C ALA A 27 15.40 29.11 -9.85
N MET A 28 16.75 29.24 -9.88
CA MET A 28 17.64 28.07 -9.90
C MET A 28 17.57 27.27 -8.58
N VAL A 29 17.60 27.95 -7.44
CA VAL A 29 17.46 27.32 -6.11
C VAL A 29 16.13 26.59 -5.97
N LEU A 30 15.02 27.21 -6.39
CA LEU A 30 13.69 26.56 -6.35
C LEU A 30 13.63 25.33 -7.25
N ARG A 31 14.26 25.38 -8.42
CA ARG A 31 14.34 24.23 -9.32
C ARG A 31 15.10 23.08 -8.71
N GLU A 32 16.24 23.36 -8.08
CA GLU A 32 17.05 22.35 -7.39
C GLU A 32 16.32 21.77 -6.17
N GLN A 33 15.65 22.60 -5.38
CA GLN A 33 14.83 22.14 -4.24
C GLN A 33 13.71 21.20 -4.69
N ARG A 34 13.02 21.52 -5.79
CA ARG A 34 11.99 20.64 -6.36
C ARG A 34 12.57 19.30 -6.82
N ARG A 35 13.74 19.31 -7.44
CA ARG A 35 14.45 18.08 -7.85
C ARG A 35 14.83 17.23 -6.64
N ASN A 36 15.42 17.83 -5.61
CA ASN A 36 15.81 17.14 -4.38
C ASN A 36 14.60 16.57 -3.62
N MET A 37 13.48 17.30 -3.62
CA MET A 37 12.23 16.82 -3.03
C MET A 37 11.71 15.55 -3.75
N ARG A 38 11.74 15.52 -5.09
CA ARG A 38 11.35 14.35 -5.87
C ARG A 38 12.24 13.14 -5.54
N LEU A 39 13.55 13.31 -5.55
CA LEU A 39 14.51 12.25 -5.21
C LEU A 39 14.29 11.72 -3.78
N THR A 40 14.00 12.62 -2.83
CA THR A 40 13.69 12.22 -1.45
C THR A 40 12.41 11.39 -1.37
N LEU A 41 11.37 11.75 -2.12
CA LEU A 41 10.11 10.99 -2.17
C LEU A 41 10.32 9.61 -2.81
N GLU A 42 11.07 9.53 -3.91
CA GLU A 42 11.42 8.26 -4.56
C GLU A 42 12.23 7.35 -3.61
N THR A 43 13.22 7.90 -2.92
CA THR A 43 14.01 7.13 -1.95
C THR A 43 13.14 6.59 -0.79
N ARG A 44 12.22 7.41 -0.28
CA ARG A 44 11.26 6.98 0.76
C ARG A 44 10.33 5.90 0.25
N ARG A 45 9.84 6.01 -1.00
CA ARG A 45 9.00 4.99 -1.63
C ARG A 45 9.75 3.66 -1.75
N ILE A 46 11.01 3.68 -2.23
CA ILE A 46 11.86 2.49 -2.32
C ILE A 46 12.07 1.86 -0.93
N GLY A 47 12.35 2.67 0.10
CA GLY A 47 12.49 2.18 1.48
C GLY A 47 11.22 1.55 2.05
N LEU A 48 10.03 2.08 1.71
CA LEU A 48 8.76 1.46 2.06
C LEU A 48 8.58 0.10 1.37
N ILE A 49 8.86 0.04 0.06
CA ILE A 49 8.79 -1.18 -0.73
C ILE A 49 9.73 -2.26 -0.17
N ASP A 50 10.98 -1.92 0.12
CA ASP A 50 11.95 -2.83 0.73
C ASP A 50 11.47 -3.36 2.08
N SER A 51 10.92 -2.49 2.93
CA SER A 51 10.36 -2.89 4.22
C SER A 51 9.15 -3.85 4.09
N ILE A 52 8.34 -3.69 3.05
CA ILE A 52 7.21 -4.56 2.74
C ILE A 52 7.72 -5.94 2.31
N ILE A 53 8.68 -5.99 1.38
CA ILE A 53 9.30 -7.24 0.92
C ILE A 53 9.86 -8.00 2.10
N THR A 54 10.69 -7.35 2.90
CA THR A 54 11.39 -7.96 4.04
C THR A 54 10.41 -8.53 5.08
N ARG A 55 9.28 -7.87 5.32
CA ARG A 55 8.31 -8.29 6.34
C ARG A 55 7.27 -9.28 5.83
N THR A 56 6.86 -9.17 4.56
CA THR A 56 5.68 -9.89 4.04
C THR A 56 6.04 -11.06 3.16
N ILE A 57 7.15 -10.98 2.40
CA ILE A 57 7.55 -11.95 1.38
C ILE A 57 8.78 -12.76 1.83
N ASN A 58 9.15 -12.73 3.10
CA ASN A 58 10.19 -13.61 3.63
C ASN A 58 9.68 -15.06 3.79
N VAL A 59 10.60 -15.99 4.04
CA VAL A 59 10.29 -17.43 4.15
C VAL A 59 9.23 -17.71 5.24
N GLU A 60 9.32 -17.03 6.39
CA GLU A 60 8.36 -17.19 7.49
C GLU A 60 6.98 -16.62 7.11
N GLY A 61 6.95 -15.44 6.50
CA GLY A 61 5.72 -14.84 6.00
C GLY A 61 5.02 -15.69 4.95
N MET A 62 5.79 -16.37 4.08
CA MET A 62 5.24 -17.30 3.09
C MET A 62 4.78 -18.60 3.74
N ARG A 63 5.50 -19.12 4.75
CA ARG A 63 5.05 -20.29 5.52
C ARG A 63 3.69 -20.02 6.18
N ASN A 64 3.55 -18.89 6.87
CA ASN A 64 2.29 -18.48 7.47
C ASN A 64 1.17 -18.32 6.45
N TYR A 65 1.49 -17.78 5.26
CA TYR A 65 0.51 -17.67 4.18
C TYR A 65 0.00 -19.05 3.75
N PHE A 66 0.91 -19.99 3.46
CA PHE A 66 0.52 -21.34 3.05
C PHE A 66 -0.22 -22.12 4.16
N GLU A 67 0.16 -21.93 5.41
CA GLU A 67 -0.55 -22.49 6.56
C GLU A 67 -2.00 -22.00 6.59
N LEU A 68 -2.22 -20.70 6.49
CA LEU A 68 -3.55 -20.11 6.42
C LEU A 68 -4.35 -20.60 5.20
N MET A 69 -3.69 -20.77 4.06
CA MET A 69 -4.34 -21.29 2.85
C MET A 69 -4.69 -22.77 2.97
N ASN A 70 -4.08 -23.53 3.89
CA ASN A 70 -4.38 -24.94 4.16
C ASN A 70 -5.44 -25.14 5.25
N TYR A 71 -5.85 -24.09 5.99
CA TYR A 71 -6.96 -24.20 6.95
C TYR A 71 -8.23 -24.64 6.24
N ASP A 72 -8.99 -25.53 6.90
CA ASP A 72 -10.23 -26.11 6.38
C ASP A 72 -11.35 -25.99 7.40
N TRP A 73 -12.52 -25.55 6.96
CA TRP A 73 -13.72 -25.40 7.80
C TRP A 73 -14.99 -25.54 6.96
N ARG A 74 -16.08 -25.96 7.61
CA ARG A 74 -17.40 -26.11 6.98
C ARG A 74 -18.24 -24.85 7.09
N ASP A 75 -18.18 -24.20 8.25
CA ASP A 75 -18.96 -23.01 8.58
C ASP A 75 -18.21 -22.16 9.61
N TYR A 76 -18.77 -20.99 9.95
CA TYR A 76 -18.17 -20.08 10.93
C TYR A 76 -17.96 -20.72 12.30
N GLY A 77 -18.91 -21.54 12.80
CA GLY A 77 -18.80 -22.21 14.08
C GLY A 77 -17.69 -23.25 14.10
N ASP A 78 -17.50 -23.98 12.99
CA ASP A 78 -16.39 -24.92 12.82
C ASP A 78 -15.05 -24.19 12.76
N PHE A 79 -15.01 -23.03 12.06
CA PHE A 79 -13.85 -22.16 12.00
C PHE A 79 -13.43 -21.65 13.40
N GLU A 80 -14.38 -21.12 14.19
CA GLU A 80 -14.10 -20.63 15.54
C GLU A 80 -13.64 -21.75 16.46
N ARG A 81 -14.24 -22.95 16.36
CA ARG A 81 -13.84 -24.11 17.18
C ARG A 81 -12.43 -24.60 16.85
N LYS A 82 -12.00 -24.52 15.59
CA LYS A 82 -10.68 -25.01 15.15
C LYS A 82 -9.60 -23.94 15.29
N TYR A 83 -9.91 -22.68 14.99
CA TYR A 83 -8.94 -21.62 14.79
C TYR A 83 -9.30 -20.32 15.52
N GLY A 84 -10.34 -20.34 16.37
CA GLY A 84 -10.72 -19.19 17.18
C GLY A 84 -9.71 -18.93 18.31
N SER A 85 -9.60 -17.68 18.75
CA SER A 85 -8.64 -17.26 19.78
C SER A 85 -8.81 -17.99 21.13
N ASP A 86 -10.01 -18.47 21.40
CA ASP A 86 -10.32 -19.19 22.64
C ASP A 86 -9.93 -20.67 22.59
N ASN A 87 -9.65 -21.19 21.39
CA ASN A 87 -9.36 -22.61 21.17
C ASN A 87 -7.93 -22.85 20.65
N ASP A 88 -7.42 -21.97 19.78
CA ASP A 88 -6.08 -22.03 19.22
C ASP A 88 -5.50 -20.61 19.08
N VAL A 89 -4.77 -20.20 20.12
CA VAL A 89 -4.16 -18.86 20.21
C VAL A 89 -3.13 -18.63 19.12
N ASP A 90 -2.34 -19.67 18.78
CA ASP A 90 -1.27 -19.55 17.78
C ASP A 90 -1.84 -19.42 16.38
N ALA A 91 -2.83 -20.23 16.01
CA ALA A 91 -3.55 -20.10 14.75
C ALA A 91 -4.24 -18.73 14.62
N ALA A 92 -4.87 -18.26 15.69
CA ALA A 92 -5.50 -16.95 15.72
C ALA A 92 -4.47 -15.82 15.56
N ALA A 93 -3.36 -15.88 16.29
CA ALA A 93 -2.29 -14.88 16.24
C ALA A 93 -1.68 -14.78 14.83
N ASN A 94 -1.34 -15.93 14.22
CA ASN A 94 -0.81 -16.02 12.86
C ASN A 94 -1.79 -15.41 11.84
N ARG A 95 -3.06 -15.75 11.95
CA ARG A 95 -4.13 -15.21 11.11
C ARG A 95 -4.26 -13.71 11.26
N PHE A 96 -4.40 -13.20 12.48
CA PHE A 96 -4.52 -11.77 12.74
C PHE A 96 -3.29 -10.98 12.28
N ALA A 97 -2.08 -11.50 12.51
CA ALA A 97 -0.86 -10.89 12.06
C ALA A 97 -0.83 -10.74 10.52
N LYS A 98 -1.20 -11.80 9.80
CA LYS A 98 -1.23 -11.79 8.33
C LYS A 98 -2.32 -10.86 7.80
N TRP A 99 -3.54 -10.93 8.32
CA TRP A 99 -4.64 -10.06 7.91
C TRP A 99 -4.32 -8.59 8.14
N ASN A 100 -3.79 -8.25 9.33
CA ASN A 100 -3.41 -6.87 9.64
C ASN A 100 -2.22 -6.38 8.80
N SER A 101 -1.28 -7.26 8.45
CA SER A 101 -0.19 -6.92 7.53
C SER A 101 -0.74 -6.49 6.16
N TYR A 102 -1.61 -7.30 5.56
CA TYR A 102 -2.24 -6.95 4.29
C TYR A 102 -3.20 -5.76 4.40
N ASN A 103 -3.93 -5.63 5.51
CA ASN A 103 -4.78 -4.46 5.75
C ASN A 103 -3.94 -3.17 5.83
N SER A 104 -2.77 -3.22 6.45
CA SER A 104 -1.84 -2.09 6.50
C SER A 104 -1.30 -1.71 5.11
N LEU A 105 -0.99 -2.71 4.27
CA LEU A 105 -0.62 -2.48 2.87
C LEU A 105 -1.74 -1.85 2.07
N GLY A 106 -2.95 -2.33 2.22
CA GLY A 106 -4.13 -1.74 1.59
C GLY A 106 -4.37 -0.30 2.02
N MET A 107 -4.15 0.02 3.29
CA MET A 107 -4.18 1.39 3.79
C MET A 107 -3.11 2.26 3.11
N MET A 108 -1.88 1.77 2.96
CA MET A 108 -0.80 2.50 2.29
C MET A 108 -1.14 2.75 0.81
N LEU A 109 -1.68 1.75 0.13
CA LEU A 109 -2.14 1.85 -1.26
C LEU A 109 -3.26 2.89 -1.38
N ARG A 110 -4.30 2.82 -0.54
CA ARG A 110 -5.43 3.78 -0.55
C ARG A 110 -4.99 5.21 -0.26
N LYS A 111 -3.93 5.40 0.52
CA LYS A 111 -3.33 6.72 0.80
C LYS A 111 -2.34 7.19 -0.28
N GLY A 112 -2.14 6.42 -1.35
CA GLY A 112 -1.21 6.76 -2.44
C GLY A 112 0.27 6.74 -2.03
N MET A 113 0.62 6.01 -0.95
CA MET A 113 2.02 5.86 -0.51
C MET A 113 2.77 4.83 -1.37
N VAL A 114 2.04 3.88 -1.95
CA VAL A 114 2.52 2.86 -2.89
C VAL A 114 1.54 2.73 -4.04
N GLU A 115 1.96 2.19 -5.17
CA GLU A 115 1.12 1.96 -6.34
C GLU A 115 0.70 0.48 -6.45
N ALA A 116 -0.48 0.24 -7.01
CA ALA A 116 -1.02 -1.11 -7.16
C ALA A 116 -0.14 -1.97 -8.07
N GLU A 117 0.36 -1.38 -9.12
CA GLU A 117 1.25 -2.02 -10.10
C GLU A 117 2.56 -2.50 -9.44
N ASP A 118 3.16 -1.69 -8.56
CA ASP A 118 4.37 -2.08 -7.83
C ASP A 118 4.09 -3.28 -6.91
N LEU A 119 3.02 -3.22 -6.14
CA LEU A 119 2.63 -4.31 -5.23
C LEU A 119 2.35 -5.61 -6.00
N TYR A 120 1.71 -5.48 -7.16
CA TYR A 120 1.44 -6.63 -8.03
C TYR A 120 2.74 -7.25 -8.56
N ASP A 121 3.68 -6.43 -9.04
CA ASP A 121 4.97 -6.87 -9.59
C ASP A 121 5.89 -7.48 -8.52
N MET A 122 5.71 -7.10 -7.26
CA MET A 122 6.35 -7.74 -6.11
C MET A 122 5.76 -9.11 -5.73
N GLY A 123 4.76 -9.60 -6.46
CA GLY A 123 4.15 -10.91 -6.21
C GLY A 123 3.05 -10.94 -5.16
N LEU A 124 2.48 -9.78 -4.77
CA LEU A 124 1.40 -9.70 -3.79
C LEU A 124 0.03 -10.16 -4.33
N PHE A 125 -0.02 -10.68 -5.55
CA PHE A 125 -1.23 -11.24 -6.15
C PHE A 125 -1.92 -12.31 -5.25
N GLY A 126 -1.17 -13.05 -4.46
CA GLY A 126 -1.70 -14.05 -3.54
C GLY A 126 -2.74 -13.53 -2.52
N VAL A 127 -2.77 -12.21 -2.27
CA VAL A 127 -3.77 -11.61 -1.37
C VAL A 127 -5.20 -11.80 -1.88
N ILE A 128 -5.41 -11.93 -3.20
CA ILE A 128 -6.72 -12.19 -3.80
C ILE A 128 -7.26 -13.53 -3.30
N PHE A 129 -6.43 -14.59 -3.33
CA PHE A 129 -6.83 -15.92 -2.88
C PHE A 129 -7.12 -15.96 -1.38
N LEU A 130 -6.32 -15.24 -0.59
CA LEU A 130 -6.54 -15.13 0.83
C LEU A 130 -7.86 -14.41 1.13
N TRP A 131 -8.15 -13.31 0.42
CA TRP A 131 -9.42 -12.59 0.55
C TRP A 131 -10.61 -13.48 0.20
N GLU A 132 -10.61 -14.12 -0.96
CA GLU A 132 -11.72 -14.97 -1.40
C GLU A 132 -11.98 -16.12 -0.42
N LYS A 133 -10.91 -16.74 0.10
CA LYS A 133 -11.02 -17.79 1.10
C LYS A 133 -11.65 -17.29 2.40
N TYR A 134 -11.18 -16.16 2.93
CA TYR A 134 -11.58 -15.69 4.27
C TYR A 134 -12.72 -14.68 4.27
N LYS A 135 -13.16 -14.22 3.11
CA LYS A 135 -14.27 -13.27 2.97
C LYS A 135 -15.50 -13.68 3.79
N PRO A 136 -16.02 -14.93 3.74
CA PRO A 136 -17.19 -15.33 4.52
C PRO A 136 -16.98 -15.19 6.03
N ILE A 137 -15.76 -15.49 6.52
CA ILE A 137 -15.41 -15.35 7.94
C ILE A 137 -15.32 -13.88 8.33
N ILE A 138 -14.70 -13.04 7.48
CA ILE A 138 -14.55 -11.61 7.73
C ILE A 138 -15.93 -10.92 7.72
N GLU A 139 -16.80 -11.25 6.79
CA GLU A 139 -18.16 -10.71 6.70
C GLU A 139 -18.99 -11.11 7.93
N GLU A 140 -18.90 -12.36 8.39
CA GLU A 140 -19.57 -12.81 9.59
C GLU A 140 -19.04 -12.12 10.86
N ASN A 141 -17.72 -11.87 10.94
CA ASN A 141 -17.12 -11.07 12.00
C ASN A 141 -17.66 -9.63 11.99
N ARG A 142 -17.73 -9.01 10.81
CA ARG A 142 -18.32 -7.66 10.65
C ARG A 142 -19.77 -7.61 11.18
N ARG A 143 -20.55 -8.63 10.87
CA ARG A 143 -21.93 -8.75 11.31
C ARG A 143 -22.05 -8.95 12.84
N ARG A 144 -21.28 -9.87 13.41
CA ARG A 144 -21.35 -10.23 14.84
C ARG A 144 -20.87 -9.12 15.75
N TYR A 145 -19.78 -8.45 15.37
CA TYR A 145 -19.15 -7.43 16.19
C TYR A 145 -19.54 -5.99 15.78
N ASN A 146 -20.51 -5.84 14.86
CA ASN A 146 -20.94 -4.56 14.31
C ASN A 146 -19.79 -3.68 13.80
N GLY A 147 -18.77 -4.31 13.24
CA GLY A 147 -17.52 -3.68 12.78
C GLY A 147 -17.44 -3.59 11.26
N LYS A 148 -18.25 -2.72 10.62
CA LYS A 148 -18.32 -2.58 9.15
C LYS A 148 -16.96 -2.30 8.49
N ASP A 149 -16.06 -1.63 9.21
CA ASP A 149 -14.73 -1.25 8.72
C ASP A 149 -13.64 -2.30 8.99
N TYR A 150 -13.99 -3.40 9.64
CA TYR A 150 -13.01 -4.45 9.95
C TYR A 150 -12.39 -5.00 8.66
N LEU A 151 -11.06 -4.89 8.55
CA LEU A 151 -10.26 -5.33 7.39
C LEU A 151 -10.71 -4.73 6.04
N ARG A 152 -11.26 -3.50 6.06
CA ARG A 152 -11.69 -2.78 4.84
C ARG A 152 -10.55 -2.58 3.85
N ASP A 153 -9.35 -2.29 4.36
CA ASP A 153 -8.21 -1.99 3.50
C ASP A 153 -7.58 -3.28 2.93
N LEU A 154 -7.75 -4.43 3.57
CA LEU A 154 -7.44 -5.74 2.99
C LEU A 154 -8.36 -6.05 1.79
N GLU A 155 -9.66 -5.80 1.93
CA GLU A 155 -10.63 -5.92 0.84
C GLU A 155 -10.27 -5.00 -0.33
N TYR A 156 -9.95 -3.75 -0.04
CA TYR A 156 -9.50 -2.78 -1.04
C TYR A 156 -8.22 -3.26 -1.77
N LEU A 157 -7.22 -3.75 -1.03
CA LEU A 157 -5.99 -4.29 -1.62
C LEU A 157 -6.28 -5.45 -2.57
N ALA A 158 -7.09 -6.42 -2.14
CA ALA A 158 -7.45 -7.56 -2.97
C ALA A 158 -8.18 -7.12 -4.26
N GLY A 159 -9.08 -6.15 -4.16
CA GLY A 159 -9.77 -5.55 -5.31
C GLY A 159 -8.82 -4.88 -6.31
N GLU A 160 -7.86 -4.09 -5.81
CA GLU A 160 -6.87 -3.43 -6.67
C GLU A 160 -5.90 -4.43 -7.32
N MET A 161 -5.46 -5.48 -6.60
CA MET A 161 -4.66 -6.55 -7.20
C MET A 161 -5.42 -7.29 -8.31
N MET A 162 -6.71 -7.55 -8.09
CA MET A 162 -7.58 -8.14 -9.14
C MET A 162 -7.73 -7.18 -10.33
N ARG A 163 -7.92 -5.88 -10.09
CA ARG A 163 -8.01 -4.87 -11.16
C ARG A 163 -6.74 -4.88 -12.02
N VAL A 164 -5.55 -4.86 -11.41
CA VAL A 164 -4.27 -4.93 -12.15
C VAL A 164 -4.18 -6.23 -12.95
N LYS A 165 -4.57 -7.37 -12.34
CA LYS A 165 -4.58 -8.67 -13.04
C LYS A 165 -5.48 -8.64 -14.27
N MET A 166 -6.71 -8.14 -14.13
CA MET A 166 -7.68 -8.09 -15.23
C MET A 166 -7.27 -7.13 -16.35
N VAL A 167 -6.56 -6.03 -16.02
CA VAL A 167 -5.99 -5.13 -17.03
C VAL A 167 -4.89 -5.81 -17.83
N ARG A 168 -4.03 -6.59 -17.17
CA ARG A 168 -2.92 -7.31 -17.81
C ARG A 168 -3.36 -8.58 -18.54
N ASP A 169 -4.41 -9.22 -18.05
CA ASP A 169 -4.96 -10.46 -18.59
C ASP A 169 -6.50 -10.44 -18.48
N PRO A 170 -7.18 -9.85 -19.47
CA PRO A 170 -8.65 -9.76 -19.48
C PRO A 170 -9.36 -11.13 -19.55
N SER A 171 -8.65 -12.18 -19.92
CA SER A 171 -9.18 -13.55 -19.98
C SER A 171 -9.08 -14.31 -18.66
N TYR A 172 -8.43 -13.73 -17.65
CA TYR A 172 -8.23 -14.37 -16.35
C TYR A 172 -9.55 -14.73 -15.69
N LYS A 173 -9.63 -15.96 -15.20
CA LYS A 173 -10.71 -16.45 -14.36
C LYS A 173 -10.12 -17.00 -13.07
N MET A 174 -10.77 -16.69 -11.95
CA MET A 174 -10.39 -17.26 -10.66
C MET A 174 -10.44 -18.80 -10.75
N PRO A 175 -9.38 -19.52 -10.35
CA PRO A 175 -9.40 -20.98 -10.32
C PRO A 175 -10.51 -21.49 -9.40
N GLU A 176 -11.31 -22.46 -9.88
CA GLU A 176 -12.40 -23.06 -9.09
C GLU A 176 -11.95 -23.66 -7.76
N THR A 177 -10.68 -24.05 -7.66
CA THR A 177 -10.09 -24.57 -6.42
C THR A 177 -10.19 -23.60 -5.25
N PHE A 178 -10.21 -22.29 -5.54
CA PHE A 178 -10.35 -21.25 -4.52
C PHE A 178 -11.81 -20.87 -4.25
N ILE A 179 -12.73 -21.24 -5.14
CA ILE A 179 -14.17 -21.01 -4.98
C ILE A 179 -14.79 -22.03 -4.01
N LYS A 180 -14.14 -23.17 -3.78
CA LYS A 180 -14.62 -24.23 -2.85
C LYS A 180 -14.86 -23.78 -1.41
N TYR A 181 -14.33 -22.62 -1.04
CA TYR A 181 -14.46 -22.09 0.32
C TYR A 181 -15.60 -21.08 0.47
N VAL A 182 -16.43 -20.87 -0.55
CA VAL A 182 -17.67 -20.13 -0.40
C VAL A 182 -18.68 -21.08 0.24
N PRO A 183 -19.20 -20.78 1.44
CA PRO A 183 -20.23 -21.60 2.06
C PRO A 183 -21.42 -21.67 1.11
N ASP A 184 -21.98 -22.85 0.89
CA ASP A 184 -23.26 -23.01 0.22
C ASP A 184 -24.28 -22.09 0.89
N LYS A 185 -25.03 -21.31 0.07
CA LYS A 185 -26.00 -20.32 0.55
C LYS A 185 -27.16 -20.98 1.27
#